data_eaa682bd903bf4e6fc97a00a21967a5d
#
_entry.id   eaa682bd903bf4e6fc97a00a21967a5d
#
_cell.length_a   1.000
_cell.length_b   1.000
_cell.length_c   1.000
_cell.angle_alpha   90.00
_cell.angle_beta   90.00
_cell.angle_gamma   90.00
#
_symmetry.space_group_name_H-M   'P 1'
#
loop_
_entity.id
_entity.type
_entity.pdbx_description
1 polymer ?
#
loop_
_entity_poly.entity_id
_entity_poly.type
_entity_poly.pdbx_seq_one_letter_code
_entity_poly.pdbx_strand_id
1 'polypeptide(L)'
;EIMSGDWSSDVCSSDLSTHGVRKGLTDTALKTAESGYLTRRLVDVAQEVIIGEEDCGTERGYLVKNIYEDKILRPDETPVLIEGLFDRIVGRYTQKPILDPKTGEVIVDGDTLVDEDLAQKVVAAGVEEVYIRNVFTCESTNGICRKCYGRNMATGNLVEEGEAIGIMAAQAIGEPGTQLTMRNFHTGGVATQNGDITQGLPRVEELFEARAPKGLAVISKIDGEITDVHDNENKTGTVIVVSNENE
;
A
#
# COMPACT_ATOMS: atom_id res chain seq x y z
N GLU A 1 -22.67 54.68 -13.79
CA GLU A 1 -23.02 53.70 -14.82
C GLU A 1 -22.58 52.31 -14.39
N ILE A 2 -23.51 51.54 -13.85
CA ILE A 2 -23.29 50.16 -13.49
C ILE A 2 -23.43 49.34 -14.79
N MET A 3 -22.33 48.85 -15.29
CA MET A 3 -22.29 47.99 -16.49
C MET A 3 -23.05 46.71 -16.23
N SER A 4 -24.10 46.46 -17.00
CA SER A 4 -25.01 45.31 -16.89
C SER A 4 -24.40 43.97 -17.33
N GLY A 5 -23.09 43.89 -17.54
CA GLY A 5 -22.39 42.71 -18.01
C GLY A 5 -21.83 41.79 -16.91
N ASP A 6 -21.51 42.37 -15.73
CA ASP A 6 -20.82 41.63 -14.68
C ASP A 6 -21.76 40.78 -13.79
N TRP A 7 -23.02 41.21 -13.64
CA TRP A 7 -23.96 40.53 -12.77
C TRP A 7 -24.36 39.14 -13.23
N SER A 8 -24.43 38.90 -14.53
CA SER A 8 -24.88 37.60 -15.06
C SER A 8 -23.82 36.52 -14.95
N SER A 9 -22.52 36.87 -15.03
CA SER A 9 -21.43 35.92 -14.90
C SER A 9 -21.22 35.50 -13.44
N ASP A 10 -21.32 36.45 -12.49
CA ASP A 10 -21.14 36.17 -11.06
C ASP A 10 -22.30 35.37 -10.49
N VAL A 11 -23.54 35.65 -10.88
CA VAL A 11 -24.72 34.89 -10.46
C VAL A 11 -24.65 33.46 -11.03
N CYS A 12 -24.28 33.29 -12.29
CA CYS A 12 -24.12 31.95 -12.91
C CYS A 12 -23.02 31.14 -12.27
N SER A 13 -21.86 31.74 -11.96
CA SER A 13 -20.77 31.05 -11.30
C SER A 13 -21.12 30.68 -9.85
N SER A 14 -21.82 31.55 -9.13
CA SER A 14 -22.31 31.29 -7.78
C SER A 14 -23.34 30.17 -7.74
N ASP A 15 -24.29 30.13 -8.64
CA ASP A 15 -25.29 29.07 -8.72
C ASP A 15 -24.68 27.73 -9.08
N LEU A 16 -23.77 27.68 -10.05
CA LEU A 16 -23.05 26.46 -10.41
C LEU A 16 -22.19 25.92 -9.26
N SER A 17 -21.52 26.82 -8.52
CA SER A 17 -20.73 26.41 -7.35
C SER A 17 -21.64 25.90 -6.23
N THR A 18 -22.80 26.52 -6.00
CA THR A 18 -23.77 26.08 -4.98
C THR A 18 -24.34 24.70 -5.28
N HIS A 19 -24.67 24.41 -6.54
CA HIS A 19 -25.14 23.07 -6.96
C HIS A 19 -24.05 22.03 -6.76
N GLY A 20 -22.79 22.32 -7.12
CA GLY A 20 -21.66 21.45 -6.91
C GLY A 20 -21.42 21.13 -5.43
N VAL A 21 -21.47 22.15 -4.56
CA VAL A 21 -21.33 21.98 -3.10
C VAL A 21 -22.46 21.15 -2.50
N ARG A 22 -23.71 21.40 -2.88
CA ARG A 22 -24.86 20.58 -2.42
C ARG A 22 -24.70 19.12 -2.83
N LYS A 23 -24.36 18.85 -4.09
CA LYS A 23 -24.11 17.48 -4.56
C LYS A 23 -22.98 16.85 -3.77
N GLY A 24 -21.88 17.57 -3.55
CA GLY A 24 -20.76 17.12 -2.75
C GLY A 24 -21.14 16.71 -1.33
N LEU A 25 -21.91 17.54 -0.63
CA LEU A 25 -22.40 17.25 0.71
C LEU A 25 -23.31 16.01 0.76
N THR A 26 -24.22 15.87 -0.21
CA THR A 26 -25.12 14.72 -0.31
C THR A 26 -24.35 13.44 -0.59
N ASP A 27 -23.41 13.47 -1.54
CA ASP A 27 -22.58 12.32 -1.87
C ASP A 27 -21.69 11.91 -0.68
N THR A 28 -21.15 12.85 0.08
CA THR A 28 -20.37 12.55 1.30
C THR A 28 -21.24 11.81 2.32
N ALA A 29 -22.46 12.29 2.57
CA ALA A 29 -23.36 11.66 3.52
C ALA A 29 -23.74 10.22 3.12
N LEU A 30 -23.98 9.97 1.82
CA LEU A 30 -24.29 8.65 1.31
C LEU A 30 -23.09 7.69 1.36
N LYS A 31 -21.91 8.17 0.97
CA LYS A 31 -20.69 7.35 0.95
C LYS A 31 -20.15 7.00 2.34
N THR A 32 -20.53 7.71 3.38
CA THR A 32 -20.20 7.35 4.76
C THR A 32 -20.74 5.95 5.12
N ALA A 33 -21.94 5.61 4.64
CA ALA A 33 -22.52 4.28 4.84
C ALA A 33 -21.72 3.19 4.10
N GLU A 34 -21.24 3.47 2.89
CA GLU A 34 -20.40 2.54 2.11
C GLU A 34 -19.08 2.26 2.83
N SER A 35 -18.41 3.30 3.35
CA SER A 35 -17.19 3.17 4.14
C SER A 35 -17.41 2.32 5.40
N GLY A 36 -18.53 2.54 6.12
CA GLY A 36 -18.87 1.75 7.29
C GLY A 36 -19.15 0.29 6.94
N TYR A 37 -19.80 0.04 5.82
CA TYR A 37 -20.07 -1.33 5.33
C TYR A 37 -18.78 -2.06 4.91
N LEU A 38 -17.85 -1.36 4.24
CA LEU A 38 -16.53 -1.93 3.93
C LEU A 38 -15.79 -2.35 5.20
N THR A 39 -15.72 -1.44 6.20
CA THR A 39 -15.08 -1.72 7.48
C THR A 39 -15.69 -2.94 8.16
N ARG A 40 -17.01 -3.05 8.19
CA ARG A 40 -17.70 -4.21 8.76
C ARG A 40 -17.32 -5.51 8.06
N ARG A 41 -17.33 -5.53 6.72
CA ARG A 41 -16.92 -6.72 5.94
C ARG A 41 -15.48 -7.12 6.23
N LEU A 42 -14.57 -6.15 6.34
CA LEU A 42 -13.17 -6.41 6.68
C LEU A 42 -13.03 -7.00 8.08
N VAL A 43 -13.76 -6.47 9.06
CA VAL A 43 -13.77 -7.02 10.43
C VAL A 43 -14.33 -8.43 10.44
N ASP A 44 -15.45 -8.68 9.77
CA ASP A 44 -16.10 -10.02 9.73
C ASP A 44 -15.16 -11.09 9.15
N VAL A 45 -14.33 -10.74 8.17
CA VAL A 45 -13.34 -11.66 7.58
C VAL A 45 -12.09 -11.81 8.44
N ALA A 46 -11.61 -10.70 9.03
CA ALA A 46 -10.33 -10.65 9.73
C ALA A 46 -10.41 -11.01 11.22
N GLN A 47 -11.61 -11.15 11.81
CA GLN A 47 -11.78 -11.39 13.25
C GLN A 47 -11.13 -12.67 13.77
N GLU A 48 -10.93 -13.67 12.89
CA GLU A 48 -10.28 -14.93 13.24
C GLU A 48 -8.75 -14.85 13.26
N VAL A 49 -8.18 -13.75 12.74
CA VAL A 49 -6.74 -13.53 12.73
C VAL A 49 -6.28 -12.98 14.07
N ILE A 50 -5.83 -13.89 14.92
CA ILE A 50 -5.33 -13.59 16.28
C ILE A 50 -3.87 -14.04 16.41
N ILE A 51 -3.19 -13.59 17.46
CA ILE A 51 -1.89 -14.14 17.85
C ILE A 51 -2.13 -15.48 18.54
N GLY A 52 -1.76 -16.59 17.88
CA GLY A 52 -2.08 -17.95 18.35
C GLY A 52 -0.92 -18.68 19.01
N GLU A 53 0.32 -18.34 18.69
CA GLU A 53 1.51 -19.04 19.17
C GLU A 53 2.72 -18.13 19.28
N GLU A 54 3.74 -18.56 20.00
CA GLU A 54 4.94 -17.78 20.20
C GLU A 54 5.82 -17.75 18.94
N ASP A 55 6.08 -18.90 18.33
CA ASP A 55 6.95 -19.04 17.17
C ASP A 55 6.45 -20.12 16.21
N CYS A 56 6.29 -19.80 14.94
CA CYS A 56 5.90 -20.76 13.88
C CYS A 56 7.11 -21.52 13.30
N GLY A 57 8.35 -21.17 13.66
CA GLY A 57 9.56 -21.83 13.17
C GLY A 57 9.89 -21.60 11.70
N THR A 58 9.28 -20.61 11.04
CA THR A 58 9.52 -20.37 9.60
C THR A 58 10.98 -20.00 9.32
N GLU A 59 11.54 -20.58 8.26
CA GLU A 59 12.85 -20.20 7.73
C GLU A 59 12.76 -19.10 6.66
N ARG A 60 11.54 -18.71 6.27
CA ARG A 60 11.29 -17.69 5.24
C ARG A 60 11.44 -16.31 5.83
N GLY A 61 12.31 -15.50 5.24
CA GLY A 61 12.45 -14.08 5.55
C GLY A 61 11.85 -13.20 4.48
N TYR A 62 11.44 -12.00 4.85
CA TYR A 62 11.03 -10.94 3.95
C TYR A 62 12.14 -9.92 3.82
N LEU A 63 12.58 -9.64 2.58
CA LEU A 63 13.62 -8.66 2.31
C LEU A 63 13.07 -7.25 2.42
N VAL A 64 13.67 -6.45 3.28
CA VAL A 64 13.31 -5.05 3.52
C VAL A 64 14.45 -4.14 3.13
N LYS A 65 14.11 -3.08 2.40
CA LYS A 65 15.00 -1.99 1.98
C LYS A 65 14.28 -0.65 2.02
N ASN A 66 14.99 0.44 1.82
CA ASN A 66 14.37 1.76 1.68
C ASN A 66 13.34 1.77 0.55
N ILE A 67 12.21 2.44 0.77
CA ILE A 67 11.18 2.66 -0.26
C ILE A 67 11.32 4.07 -0.79
N TYR A 68 11.49 4.17 -2.09
CA TYR A 68 11.55 5.43 -2.83
C TYR A 68 10.28 5.60 -3.67
N GLU A 69 9.96 6.85 -4.00
CA GLU A 69 8.82 7.16 -4.87
C GLU A 69 9.09 6.65 -6.30
N ASP A 70 8.13 5.88 -6.82
CA ASP A 70 8.19 5.28 -8.16
C ASP A 70 7.80 6.33 -9.23
N LYS A 71 8.55 7.41 -9.30
CA LYS A 71 8.43 8.40 -10.38
C LYS A 71 9.49 8.14 -11.45
N ILE A 72 9.09 8.32 -12.71
CA ILE A 72 10.05 8.46 -13.80
C ILE A 72 10.82 9.77 -13.54
N LEU A 73 11.97 9.62 -12.89
CA LEU A 73 12.83 10.76 -12.52
C LEU A 73 13.44 11.37 -13.77
N ARG A 74 13.46 12.70 -13.81
CA ARG A 74 14.34 13.41 -14.76
C ARG A 74 15.80 13.18 -14.34
N PRO A 75 16.77 13.29 -15.26
CA PRO A 75 18.17 13.01 -14.96
C PRO A 75 18.75 13.80 -13.78
N ASP A 76 18.13 14.91 -13.41
CA ASP A 76 18.58 15.81 -12.34
C ASP A 76 17.80 15.66 -11.03
N GLU A 77 16.80 14.77 -10.98
CA GLU A 77 15.95 14.56 -9.79
C GLU A 77 16.47 13.39 -8.96
N THR A 78 16.65 13.60 -7.66
CA THR A 78 16.95 12.52 -6.71
C THR A 78 15.66 11.83 -6.28
N PRO A 79 15.65 10.49 -6.15
CA PRO A 79 14.47 9.77 -5.69
C PRO A 79 14.07 10.22 -4.29
N VAL A 80 12.78 10.51 -4.11
CA VAL A 80 12.24 10.91 -2.80
C VAL A 80 12.06 9.65 -1.95
N LEU A 81 12.69 9.64 -0.78
CA LEU A 81 12.53 8.56 0.20
C LEU A 81 11.13 8.66 0.82
N ILE A 82 10.31 7.62 0.66
CA ILE A 82 8.97 7.51 1.27
C ILE A 82 9.09 6.93 2.67
N GLU A 83 9.82 5.81 2.82
CA GLU A 83 9.98 5.11 4.09
C GLU A 83 11.40 4.57 4.21
N GLY A 84 12.06 4.93 5.32
CA GLY A 84 13.42 4.53 5.61
C GLY A 84 13.52 3.10 6.14
N LEU A 85 14.68 2.46 5.96
CA LEU A 85 14.96 1.15 6.51
C LEU A 85 14.78 1.13 8.03
N PHE A 86 15.13 2.22 8.73
CA PHE A 86 14.97 2.34 10.18
C PHE A 86 13.53 2.04 10.61
N ASP A 87 12.56 2.77 10.06
CA ASP A 87 11.14 2.65 10.42
C ASP A 87 10.57 1.26 10.09
N ARG A 88 11.14 0.61 9.09
CA ARG A 88 10.68 -0.70 8.63
C ARG A 88 11.21 -1.88 9.44
N ILE A 89 12.35 -1.74 10.10
CA ILE A 89 12.96 -2.82 10.88
C ILE A 89 12.69 -2.72 12.39
N VAL A 90 12.39 -1.52 12.91
CA VAL A 90 12.08 -1.32 14.32
C VAL A 90 10.87 -2.17 14.73
N GLY A 91 11.01 -2.93 15.82
CA GLY A 91 9.96 -3.78 16.34
C GLY A 91 9.73 -5.08 15.56
N ARG A 92 10.60 -5.43 14.61
CA ARG A 92 10.55 -6.69 13.87
C ARG A 92 11.67 -7.65 14.32
N TYR A 93 11.43 -8.94 14.14
CA TYR A 93 12.44 -9.96 14.34
C TYR A 93 13.28 -10.13 13.08
N THR A 94 14.59 -10.25 13.26
CA THR A 94 15.51 -10.61 12.18
C THR A 94 15.34 -12.08 11.83
N GLN A 95 15.35 -12.42 10.52
CA GLN A 95 15.41 -13.83 10.09
C GLN A 95 16.85 -14.33 9.96
N LYS A 96 17.74 -13.46 9.46
CA LYS A 96 19.16 -13.75 9.31
C LYS A 96 19.98 -12.76 10.13
N PRO A 97 21.20 -13.13 10.55
CA PRO A 97 22.09 -12.19 11.20
C PRO A 97 22.39 -11.02 10.24
N ILE A 98 22.41 -9.82 10.79
CA ILE A 98 22.75 -8.60 10.05
C ILE A 98 24.24 -8.35 10.23
N LEU A 99 24.97 -8.31 9.12
CA LEU A 99 26.40 -8.10 9.07
C LEU A 99 26.74 -6.68 8.67
N ASP A 100 27.81 -6.14 9.23
CA ASP A 100 28.38 -4.86 8.76
C ASP A 100 29.01 -5.06 7.37
N PRO A 101 28.59 -4.32 6.35
CA PRO A 101 29.11 -4.46 4.99
C PRO A 101 30.60 -4.13 4.88
N LYS A 102 31.18 -3.42 5.87
CA LYS A 102 32.59 -3.00 5.86
C LYS A 102 33.50 -3.94 6.65
N THR A 103 33.08 -4.36 7.84
CA THR A 103 33.88 -5.18 8.74
C THR A 103 33.55 -6.66 8.67
N GLY A 104 32.34 -7.02 8.23
CA GLY A 104 31.83 -8.38 8.23
C GLY A 104 31.43 -8.88 9.63
N GLU A 105 31.46 -8.02 10.64
CA GLU A 105 31.05 -8.37 12.00
C GLU A 105 29.51 -8.41 12.10
N VAL A 106 29.01 -9.27 12.99
CA VAL A 106 27.57 -9.38 13.26
C VAL A 106 27.14 -8.19 14.11
N ILE A 107 26.24 -7.35 13.58
CA ILE A 107 25.64 -6.22 14.30
C ILE A 107 24.44 -6.70 15.11
N VAL A 108 23.59 -7.54 14.52
CA VAL A 108 22.40 -8.12 15.15
C VAL A 108 22.35 -9.60 14.79
N ASP A 109 22.15 -10.45 15.79
CA ASP A 109 22.00 -11.89 15.60
C ASP A 109 20.66 -12.20 14.89
N GLY A 110 20.58 -13.39 14.29
CA GLY A 110 19.32 -13.92 13.78
C GLY A 110 18.34 -14.17 14.93
N ASP A 111 17.03 -14.11 14.60
CA ASP A 111 15.90 -14.30 15.54
C ASP A 111 15.93 -13.35 16.75
N THR A 112 16.39 -12.12 16.53
CA THR A 112 16.47 -11.07 17.54
C THR A 112 15.47 -9.96 17.24
N LEU A 113 14.76 -9.48 18.28
CA LEU A 113 13.87 -8.31 18.16
C LEU A 113 14.73 -7.05 18.00
N VAL A 114 14.52 -6.33 16.91
CA VAL A 114 15.24 -5.07 16.64
C VAL A 114 14.54 -3.94 17.37
N ASP A 115 15.19 -3.39 18.37
CA ASP A 115 14.79 -2.15 19.03
C ASP A 115 15.34 -0.91 18.30
N GLU A 116 15.04 0.27 18.81
CA GLU A 116 15.44 1.54 18.21
C GLU A 116 16.96 1.73 18.19
N ASP A 117 17.65 1.29 19.25
CA ASP A 117 19.12 1.39 19.37
C ASP A 117 19.83 0.47 18.39
N LEU A 118 19.35 -0.76 18.22
CA LEU A 118 19.87 -1.71 17.25
C LEU A 118 19.60 -1.23 15.81
N ALA A 119 18.41 -0.72 15.54
CA ALA A 119 18.06 -0.18 14.23
C ALA A 119 18.96 1.00 13.83
N GLN A 120 19.28 1.89 14.79
CA GLN A 120 20.22 3.00 14.54
C GLN A 120 21.63 2.49 14.20
N LYS A 121 22.10 1.45 14.88
CA LYS A 121 23.40 0.85 14.58
C LYS A 121 23.44 0.23 13.18
N VAL A 122 22.37 -0.48 12.79
CA VAL A 122 22.24 -1.08 11.46
C VAL A 122 22.28 -0.02 10.36
N VAL A 123 21.51 1.08 10.51
CA VAL A 123 21.50 2.17 9.55
C VAL A 123 22.84 2.92 9.52
N ALA A 124 23.46 3.16 10.69
CA ALA A 124 24.77 3.84 10.77
C ALA A 124 25.90 3.03 10.13
N ALA A 125 25.81 1.69 10.15
CA ALA A 125 26.74 0.81 9.45
C ALA A 125 26.61 0.87 7.92
N GLY A 126 25.51 1.41 7.41
CA GLY A 126 25.24 1.55 5.98
C GLY A 126 24.65 0.27 5.34
N VAL A 127 23.93 -0.53 6.13
CA VAL A 127 23.20 -1.70 5.60
C VAL A 127 22.01 -1.22 4.78
N GLU A 128 21.88 -1.71 3.56
CA GLU A 128 20.82 -1.32 2.63
C GLU A 128 19.63 -2.28 2.65
N GLU A 129 19.86 -3.56 2.94
CA GLU A 129 18.86 -4.62 2.88
C GLU A 129 18.96 -5.53 4.12
N VAL A 130 17.78 -5.88 4.66
CA VAL A 130 17.67 -6.74 5.86
C VAL A 130 16.58 -7.77 5.66
N TYR A 131 16.85 -9.02 6.05
CA TYR A 131 15.84 -10.08 6.12
C TYR A 131 15.16 -10.08 7.48
N ILE A 132 13.87 -9.78 7.50
CA ILE A 132 13.04 -9.78 8.72
C ILE A 132 11.96 -10.84 8.65
N ARG A 133 11.43 -11.24 9.81
CA ARG A 133 10.19 -12.02 9.90
C ARG A 133 8.99 -11.12 9.64
N ASN A 134 8.00 -11.63 8.91
CA ASN A 134 6.82 -10.87 8.55
C ASN A 134 5.56 -11.75 8.63
N VAL A 135 4.42 -11.11 8.75
CA VAL A 135 3.10 -11.75 8.74
C VAL A 135 2.83 -12.54 7.45
N PHE A 136 3.36 -12.09 6.31
CA PHE A 136 3.20 -12.77 5.01
C PHE A 136 4.01 -14.06 4.87
N THR A 137 5.05 -14.24 5.67
CA THR A 137 5.91 -15.43 5.66
C THR A 137 5.66 -16.34 6.86
N CYS A 138 4.65 -16.00 7.67
CA CYS A 138 4.28 -16.81 8.84
C CYS A 138 3.67 -18.14 8.40
N GLU A 139 4.11 -19.24 9.01
CA GLU A 139 3.64 -20.62 8.75
C GLU A 139 2.73 -21.15 9.85
N SER A 140 2.23 -20.26 10.72
CA SER A 140 1.21 -20.60 11.72
C SER A 140 -0.07 -21.13 11.06
N THR A 141 -0.65 -22.18 11.62
CA THR A 141 -1.87 -22.79 11.07
C THR A 141 -3.13 -21.95 11.36
N ASN A 142 -3.15 -21.28 12.51
CA ASN A 142 -4.27 -20.44 12.93
C ASN A 142 -3.74 -19.06 13.37
N GLY A 143 -4.09 -18.03 12.62
CA GLY A 143 -3.65 -16.68 12.93
C GLY A 143 -2.16 -16.44 12.61
N ILE A 144 -1.45 -15.72 13.46
CA ILE A 144 -0.05 -15.30 13.27
C ILE A 144 0.70 -15.54 14.58
N CYS A 145 1.98 -15.89 14.49
CA CYS A 145 2.82 -16.04 15.68
C CYS A 145 3.38 -14.69 16.17
N ARG A 146 3.74 -14.61 17.46
CA ARG A 146 4.27 -13.40 18.10
C ARG A 146 5.51 -12.85 17.41
N LYS A 147 6.46 -13.72 17.05
CA LYS A 147 7.70 -13.30 16.41
C LYS A 147 7.48 -12.73 15.00
N CYS A 148 6.59 -13.32 14.18
CA CYS A 148 6.30 -12.81 12.85
C CYS A 148 5.52 -11.49 12.88
N TYR A 149 4.71 -11.26 13.92
CA TYR A 149 4.05 -9.98 14.13
C TYR A 149 5.00 -8.94 14.70
N GLY A 150 5.74 -9.29 15.77
CA GLY A 150 6.72 -8.44 16.42
C GLY A 150 6.13 -7.54 17.50
N ARG A 151 6.55 -6.28 17.53
CA ARG A 151 6.20 -5.29 18.56
C ARG A 151 4.75 -4.81 18.41
N ASN A 152 4.02 -4.75 19.51
CA ASN A 152 2.75 -4.04 19.59
C ASN A 152 3.00 -2.53 19.62
N MET A 153 2.43 -1.79 18.67
CA MET A 153 2.66 -0.35 18.51
C MET A 153 2.07 0.50 19.64
N ALA A 154 1.06 0.00 20.34
CA ALA A 154 0.42 0.74 21.45
C ALA A 154 1.25 0.66 22.74
N THR A 155 1.78 -0.52 23.07
CA THR A 155 2.51 -0.75 24.33
C THR A 155 4.03 -0.63 24.19
N GLY A 156 4.55 -0.76 22.97
CA GLY A 156 5.99 -0.80 22.69
C GLY A 156 6.66 -2.13 23.03
N ASN A 157 5.94 -3.08 23.61
CA ASN A 157 6.43 -4.40 23.96
C ASN A 157 6.10 -5.44 22.88
N LEU A 158 6.64 -6.64 23.00
CA LEU A 158 6.24 -7.76 22.16
C LEU A 158 4.75 -8.03 22.34
N VAL A 159 4.04 -8.31 21.23
CA VAL A 159 2.62 -8.62 21.22
C VAL A 159 2.29 -9.80 22.13
N GLU A 160 1.13 -9.78 22.79
CA GLU A 160 0.67 -10.86 23.66
C GLU A 160 -0.14 -11.91 22.87
N GLU A 161 -0.16 -13.15 23.37
CA GLU A 161 -1.01 -14.17 22.80
C GLU A 161 -2.50 -13.85 23.01
N GLY A 162 -3.31 -14.17 22.03
CA GLY A 162 -4.76 -13.88 22.04
C GLY A 162 -5.10 -12.47 21.55
N GLU A 163 -4.16 -11.63 21.19
CA GLU A 163 -4.45 -10.29 20.66
C GLU A 163 -5.10 -10.37 19.28
N ALA A 164 -6.23 -9.65 19.10
CA ALA A 164 -7.03 -9.67 17.89
C ALA A 164 -6.47 -8.69 16.83
N ILE A 165 -5.33 -9.04 16.25
CA ILE A 165 -4.62 -8.19 15.29
C ILE A 165 -5.38 -7.96 13.99
N GLY A 166 -6.19 -8.94 13.56
CA GLY A 166 -7.02 -8.80 12.35
C GLY A 166 -8.08 -7.73 12.49
N ILE A 167 -8.73 -7.63 13.66
CA ILE A 167 -9.71 -6.57 13.93
C ILE A 167 -9.03 -5.21 13.93
N MET A 168 -7.86 -5.08 14.55
CA MET A 168 -7.09 -3.83 14.56
C MET A 168 -6.70 -3.41 13.13
N ALA A 169 -6.25 -4.35 12.32
CA ALA A 169 -5.91 -4.08 10.91
C ALA A 169 -7.14 -3.63 10.12
N ALA A 170 -8.28 -4.31 10.26
CA ALA A 170 -9.52 -3.95 9.59
C ALA A 170 -10.01 -2.54 9.97
N GLN A 171 -9.92 -2.20 11.25
CA GLN A 171 -10.27 -0.87 11.76
C GLN A 171 -9.30 0.21 11.25
N ALA A 172 -8.00 -0.06 11.22
CA ALA A 172 -7.00 0.86 10.70
C ALA A 172 -7.15 1.13 9.19
N ILE A 173 -7.63 0.14 8.43
CA ILE A 173 -7.96 0.30 7.00
C ILE A 173 -9.27 1.06 6.83
N GLY A 174 -10.26 0.79 7.67
CA GLY A 174 -11.60 1.37 7.58
C GLY A 174 -11.70 2.81 8.11
N GLU A 175 -10.92 3.18 9.12
CA GLU A 175 -10.95 4.53 9.69
C GLU A 175 -10.75 5.61 8.64
N PRO A 176 -9.70 5.60 7.79
CA PRO A 176 -9.50 6.62 6.77
C PRO A 176 -10.51 6.55 5.62
N GLY A 177 -11.36 5.53 5.56
CA GLY A 177 -12.38 5.37 4.51
C GLY A 177 -13.30 6.57 4.41
N THR A 178 -13.76 7.12 5.53
CA THR A 178 -14.58 8.34 5.57
C THR A 178 -13.84 9.55 5.02
N GLN A 179 -12.54 9.67 5.30
CA GLN A 179 -11.70 10.76 4.78
C GLN A 179 -11.43 10.61 3.28
N LEU A 180 -11.25 9.39 2.79
CA LEU A 180 -11.12 9.09 1.36
C LEU A 180 -12.39 9.46 0.59
N THR A 181 -13.57 9.27 1.18
CA THR A 181 -14.83 9.73 0.58
C THR A 181 -14.93 11.24 0.47
N MET A 182 -14.40 11.97 1.46
CA MET A 182 -14.40 13.44 1.44
C MET A 182 -13.43 14.02 0.41
N ARG A 183 -12.27 13.42 0.19
CA ARG A 183 -11.24 13.93 -0.73
C ARG A 183 -11.60 13.82 -2.21
N ASN A 184 -12.45 12.87 -2.59
CA ASN A 184 -12.86 12.66 -3.98
C ASN A 184 -13.66 13.82 -4.60
N PHE A 185 -14.13 14.78 -3.80
CA PHE A 185 -14.86 15.96 -4.30
C PHE A 185 -13.95 17.06 -4.84
N HIS A 186 -12.68 17.09 -4.44
CA HIS A 186 -11.74 18.13 -4.84
C HIS A 186 -10.98 17.81 -6.13
N THR A 187 -11.02 16.56 -6.56
CA THR A 187 -10.43 16.11 -7.82
C THR A 187 -11.50 16.13 -8.91
N GLY A 188 -11.94 17.32 -9.28
CA GLY A 188 -12.85 17.50 -10.42
C GLY A 188 -12.19 17.02 -11.71
N GLY A 189 -12.67 15.90 -12.22
CA GLY A 189 -12.78 15.51 -13.60
C GLY A 189 -11.66 15.81 -14.61
N VAL A 190 -10.39 15.78 -14.22
CA VAL A 190 -9.32 15.69 -15.21
C VAL A 190 -9.14 14.21 -15.56
N ALA A 191 -9.79 13.79 -16.64
CA ALA A 191 -9.54 12.49 -17.24
C ALA A 191 -8.09 12.47 -17.74
N THR A 192 -7.22 11.81 -17.01
CA THR A 192 -5.91 11.43 -17.52
C THR A 192 -6.11 10.40 -18.61
N GLN A 193 -5.66 10.68 -19.82
CA GLN A 193 -5.90 9.86 -21.02
C GLN A 193 -5.36 8.42 -20.91
N ASN A 194 -4.53 8.10 -19.93
CA ASN A 194 -3.81 6.82 -19.83
C ASN A 194 -3.82 6.17 -18.45
N GLY A 195 -4.80 6.41 -17.58
CA GLY A 195 -4.83 5.83 -16.24
C GLY A 195 -6.21 5.30 -15.83
N ASP A 196 -6.24 4.37 -14.87
CA ASP A 196 -7.47 3.96 -14.22
C ASP A 196 -8.07 5.17 -13.49
N ILE A 197 -9.29 5.53 -13.87
CA ILE A 197 -10.02 6.71 -13.35
C ILE A 197 -10.54 6.45 -11.94
N THR A 198 -10.62 5.18 -11.53
CA THR A 198 -11.16 4.77 -10.24
C THR A 198 -10.17 5.07 -9.12
N GLN A 199 -10.50 6.03 -8.26
CA GLN A 199 -9.70 6.45 -7.11
C GLN A 199 -10.52 6.46 -5.83
N GLY A 200 -9.83 6.52 -4.68
CA GLY A 200 -10.46 6.59 -3.37
C GLY A 200 -11.13 5.28 -2.94
N LEU A 201 -12.26 5.38 -2.24
CA LEU A 201 -12.96 4.23 -1.66
C LEU A 201 -13.35 3.16 -2.71
N PRO A 202 -13.89 3.48 -3.89
CA PRO A 202 -14.19 2.47 -4.90
C PRO A 202 -12.96 1.67 -5.34
N ARG A 203 -11.79 2.29 -5.39
CA ARG A 203 -10.53 1.58 -5.72
C ARG A 203 -10.10 0.62 -4.61
N VAL A 204 -10.26 1.04 -3.37
CA VAL A 204 -9.98 0.18 -2.21
C VAL A 204 -10.90 -1.05 -2.22
N GLU A 205 -12.19 -0.87 -2.51
CA GLU A 205 -13.15 -1.99 -2.65
C GLU A 205 -12.79 -2.93 -3.81
N GLU A 206 -12.42 -2.40 -4.97
CA GLU A 206 -11.98 -3.22 -6.11
C GLU A 206 -10.78 -4.10 -5.74
N LEU A 207 -9.80 -3.56 -5.00
CA LEU A 207 -8.61 -4.30 -4.58
C LEU A 207 -8.96 -5.40 -3.56
N PHE A 208 -9.79 -5.10 -2.55
CA PHE A 208 -10.19 -6.10 -1.55
C PHE A 208 -11.10 -7.19 -2.10
N GLU A 209 -11.94 -6.86 -3.07
CA GLU A 209 -12.83 -7.82 -3.73
C GLU A 209 -12.17 -8.52 -4.92
N ALA A 210 -10.91 -8.19 -5.23
CA ALA A 210 -10.16 -8.70 -6.39
C ALA A 210 -10.93 -8.53 -7.71
N ARG A 211 -11.66 -7.41 -7.87
CA ARG A 211 -12.37 -7.10 -9.11
C ARG A 211 -11.37 -6.66 -10.18
N ALA A 212 -11.61 -7.09 -11.43
CA ALA A 212 -10.82 -6.60 -12.55
C ALA A 212 -11.04 -5.10 -12.75
N PRO A 213 -9.97 -4.29 -12.81
CA PRO A 213 -10.08 -2.85 -13.05
C PRO A 213 -10.62 -2.57 -14.47
N LYS A 214 -11.28 -1.41 -14.65
CA LYS A 214 -11.81 -1.01 -15.96
C LYS A 214 -10.75 -0.83 -17.03
N GLY A 215 -9.55 -0.40 -16.64
CA GLY A 215 -8.37 -0.24 -17.48
C GLY A 215 -7.35 -1.34 -17.22
N LEU A 216 -7.73 -2.62 -17.39
CA LEU A 216 -6.83 -3.75 -17.15
C LEU A 216 -5.63 -3.67 -18.10
N ALA A 217 -4.42 -3.68 -17.54
CA ALA A 217 -3.21 -3.79 -18.31
C ALA A 217 -3.12 -5.18 -18.97
N VAL A 218 -2.66 -5.19 -20.20
CA VAL A 218 -2.34 -6.45 -20.88
C VAL A 218 -0.95 -6.88 -20.42
N ILE A 219 -0.89 -8.04 -19.76
CA ILE A 219 0.36 -8.62 -19.26
C ILE A 219 0.63 -9.95 -19.95
N SER A 220 1.90 -10.25 -20.18
CA SER A 220 2.29 -11.56 -20.67
C SER A 220 2.00 -12.63 -19.62
N LYS A 221 1.55 -13.81 -20.07
CA LYS A 221 1.36 -15.01 -19.23
C LYS A 221 2.58 -15.91 -19.19
N ILE A 222 3.57 -15.61 -20.01
CA ILE A 222 4.80 -16.39 -20.15
C ILE A 222 5.99 -15.46 -20.01
N ASP A 223 7.08 -16.00 -19.50
CA ASP A 223 8.38 -15.34 -19.51
C ASP A 223 9.01 -15.51 -20.87
N GLY A 224 9.59 -14.46 -21.43
CA GLY A 224 10.18 -14.53 -22.75
C GLY A 224 10.63 -13.20 -23.30
N GLU A 225 11.20 -13.22 -24.49
CA GLU A 225 11.70 -12.03 -25.18
C GLU A 225 10.64 -11.51 -26.18
N ILE A 226 10.48 -10.21 -26.24
CA ILE A 226 9.60 -9.58 -27.22
C ILE A 226 10.32 -9.58 -28.55
N THR A 227 9.78 -10.33 -29.53
CA THR A 227 10.38 -10.45 -30.86
C THR A 227 9.82 -9.45 -31.85
N ASP A 228 8.56 -9.03 -31.67
CA ASP A 228 7.91 -8.14 -32.62
C ASP A 228 6.82 -7.29 -31.98
N VAL A 229 6.66 -6.06 -32.44
CA VAL A 229 5.62 -5.12 -32.02
C VAL A 229 5.02 -4.46 -33.28
N HIS A 230 3.75 -4.75 -33.54
CA HIS A 230 3.03 -4.15 -34.65
C HIS A 230 1.91 -3.24 -34.17
N ASP A 231 1.81 -2.06 -34.76
CA ASP A 231 0.67 -1.18 -34.60
C ASP A 231 -0.37 -1.45 -35.69
N ASN A 232 -1.56 -1.82 -35.27
CA ASN A 232 -2.68 -2.03 -36.18
C ASN A 232 -3.32 -0.68 -36.59
N GLU A 233 -4.00 -0.64 -37.76
CA GLU A 233 -4.71 0.55 -38.26
C GLU A 233 -5.74 1.11 -37.26
N ASN A 234 -6.24 0.28 -36.35
CA ASN A 234 -7.20 0.65 -35.30
C ASN A 234 -6.54 1.18 -34.01
N LYS A 235 -5.24 1.52 -34.02
CA LYS A 235 -4.46 1.95 -32.85
C LYS A 235 -4.40 0.92 -31.70
N THR A 236 -4.67 -0.35 -31.98
CA THR A 236 -4.45 -1.46 -31.06
C THR A 236 -3.14 -2.11 -31.43
N GLY A 237 -2.17 -2.10 -30.51
CA GLY A 237 -0.88 -2.75 -30.70
C GLY A 237 -1.02 -4.28 -30.53
N THR A 238 -0.23 -5.01 -31.29
CA THR A 238 -0.02 -6.46 -31.10
C THR A 238 1.42 -6.67 -30.67
N VAL A 239 1.63 -7.34 -29.56
CA VAL A 239 2.97 -7.69 -29.06
C VAL A 239 3.12 -9.20 -29.11
N ILE A 240 4.15 -9.69 -29.76
CA ILE A 240 4.48 -11.10 -29.83
C ILE A 240 5.61 -11.39 -28.83
N VAL A 241 5.33 -12.23 -27.86
CA VAL A 241 6.31 -12.71 -26.88
C VAL A 241 6.57 -14.17 -27.17
N VAL A 242 7.85 -14.52 -27.30
CA VAL A 242 8.30 -15.90 -27.51
C VAL A 242 8.97 -16.38 -26.24
N SER A 243 8.56 -17.53 -25.72
CA SER A 243 9.22 -18.17 -24.59
C SER A 243 10.62 -18.64 -24.96
N ASN A 244 11.59 -18.42 -24.08
CA ASN A 244 12.96 -18.91 -24.23
C ASN A 244 13.10 -20.40 -23.84
N GLU A 245 12.06 -21.00 -23.30
CA GLU A 245 12.05 -22.44 -22.98
C GLU A 245 11.60 -23.23 -24.18
N ASN A 246 12.52 -24.05 -24.70
CA ASN A 246 12.22 -25.06 -25.68
C ASN A 246 11.50 -26.22 -24.96
N GLU A 247 10.19 -26.19 -24.89
CA GLU A 247 9.35 -27.38 -24.72
C GLU A 247 8.15 -27.33 -25.67
#